data_98a895ee989249d8f23365a4f5d3e2f5
#
_entry.id   98a895ee989249d8f23365a4f5d3e2f5
#
_cell.length_a   1.000
_cell.length_b   1.000
_cell.length_c   1.000
_cell.angle_alpha   90.00
_cell.angle_beta   90.00
_cell.angle_gamma   90.00
#
_symmetry.space_group_name_H-M   'P 1'
#
loop_
_entity.id
_entity.type
_entity.pdbx_description
1 polymer ?
#
loop_
_entity_poly.entity_id
_entity_poly.type
_entity_poly.pdbx_seq_one_letter_code
_entity_poly.pdbx_strand_id
1 'polypeptide(L)'
;MKLVNGKRSQLLEYLMIIAGTGLMALAINSVFDASGMVTGGFSGIAIIIKAGSQGIIDGGIPLWVTNMGLNIPLFLIGWKINGFSFVKKALMGEIALSTWLAIEPVWNLAGNDLLLAALYGGVIQGVGIGLVFLGGGTTGGTDMMAAIIQKYLQHYSIAQIMQVIDAGVVLVGMYVFGIHKALYAIIAVYLVTKVSDGLIEGLKFSKAAYIITAKPKEIADMIMKDLDRGVTGISARGMYSGQDLSLIHISEPTRPLYIS
;
A
#
# COMPACT_ATOMS: atom_id res chain seq x y z
N MET A 1 -11.29 -12.35 14.43
CA MET A 1 -11.60 -13.37 13.42
C MET A 1 -10.68 -14.55 13.67
N LYS A 2 -11.22 -15.72 14.10
CA LYS A 2 -10.44 -16.88 14.52
C LYS A 2 -9.66 -17.46 13.33
N LEU A 3 -8.34 -17.55 13.45
CA LEU A 3 -7.48 -18.32 12.57
C LEU A 3 -7.84 -19.81 12.71
N VAL A 4 -8.56 -20.36 11.74
CA VAL A 4 -8.72 -21.80 11.60
C VAL A 4 -7.44 -22.30 10.95
N ASN A 5 -6.61 -22.98 11.72
CA ASN A 5 -5.37 -23.65 11.26
C ASN A 5 -4.35 -22.83 10.45
N GLY A 6 -3.97 -21.65 10.91
CA GLY A 6 -2.75 -20.98 10.43
C GLY A 6 -2.63 -20.62 8.92
N LYS A 7 -3.58 -21.05 8.07
CA LYS A 7 -3.66 -20.72 6.64
C LYS A 7 -5.02 -20.11 6.32
N ARG A 8 -5.03 -18.89 5.80
CA ARG A 8 -6.24 -18.32 5.20
C ARG A 8 -6.70 -19.23 4.06
N SER A 9 -8.04 -19.40 3.92
CA SER A 9 -8.59 -20.12 2.77
C SER A 9 -8.17 -19.40 1.49
N GLN A 10 -7.64 -20.13 0.52
CA GLN A 10 -7.26 -19.58 -0.80
C GLN A 10 -8.42 -18.83 -1.46
N LEU A 11 -9.66 -19.32 -1.26
CA LEU A 11 -10.86 -18.67 -1.76
C LEU A 11 -11.00 -17.24 -1.20
N LEU A 12 -10.75 -17.05 0.10
CA LEU A 12 -10.82 -15.72 0.72
C LEU A 12 -9.76 -14.77 0.17
N GLU A 13 -8.54 -15.26 -0.06
CA GLU A 13 -7.46 -14.46 -0.69
C GLU A 13 -7.88 -13.97 -2.08
N TYR A 14 -8.44 -14.85 -2.89
CA TYR A 14 -8.91 -14.50 -4.24
C TYR A 14 -10.10 -13.52 -4.20
N LEU A 15 -11.06 -13.73 -3.30
CA LEU A 15 -12.18 -12.80 -3.13
C LEU A 15 -11.73 -11.41 -2.70
N MET A 16 -10.72 -11.32 -1.82
CA MET A 16 -10.14 -10.04 -1.40
C MET A 16 -9.44 -9.33 -2.57
N ILE A 17 -8.72 -10.06 -3.42
CA ILE A 17 -8.08 -9.49 -4.61
C ILE A 17 -9.15 -8.97 -5.60
N ILE A 18 -10.19 -9.76 -5.89
CA ILE A 18 -11.26 -9.36 -6.83
C ILE A 18 -12.03 -8.15 -6.30
N ALA A 19 -12.45 -8.17 -5.04
CA ALA A 19 -13.17 -7.05 -4.42
C ALA A 19 -12.29 -5.80 -4.31
N GLY A 20 -11.02 -5.96 -3.94
CA GLY A 20 -10.07 -4.87 -3.84
C GLY A 20 -9.80 -4.20 -5.18
N THR A 21 -9.60 -4.99 -6.24
CA THR A 21 -9.40 -4.45 -7.60
C THR A 21 -10.65 -3.77 -8.14
N GLY A 22 -11.87 -4.22 -7.78
CA GLY A 22 -13.11 -3.53 -8.11
C GLY A 22 -13.19 -2.14 -7.45
N LEU A 23 -12.88 -2.03 -6.15
CA LEU A 23 -12.82 -0.72 -5.48
C LEU A 23 -11.74 0.18 -6.10
N MET A 24 -10.59 -0.37 -6.48
CA MET A 24 -9.55 0.39 -7.17
C MET A 24 -10.06 0.92 -8.52
N ALA A 25 -10.71 0.08 -9.33
CA ALA A 25 -11.25 0.49 -10.63
C ALA A 25 -12.32 1.57 -10.47
N LEU A 26 -13.21 1.44 -9.49
CA LEU A 26 -14.21 2.46 -9.16
C LEU A 26 -13.55 3.82 -8.84
N ALA A 27 -12.52 3.83 -7.99
CA ALA A 27 -11.79 5.06 -7.68
C ALA A 27 -11.10 5.64 -8.93
N ILE A 28 -10.46 4.79 -9.74
CA ILE A 28 -9.72 5.23 -10.93
C ILE A 28 -10.67 5.78 -11.99
N ASN A 29 -11.71 5.02 -12.40
CA ASN A 29 -12.63 5.41 -13.47
C ASN A 29 -13.55 6.57 -13.05
N SER A 30 -14.18 6.44 -11.87
CA SER A 30 -15.31 7.29 -11.50
C SER A 30 -14.93 8.49 -10.65
N VAL A 31 -13.68 8.54 -10.15
CA VAL A 31 -13.20 9.67 -9.35
C VAL A 31 -11.99 10.32 -10.00
N PHE A 32 -10.89 9.60 -10.19
CA PHE A 32 -9.63 10.21 -10.61
C PHE A 32 -9.59 10.56 -12.09
N ASP A 33 -9.97 9.64 -12.97
CA ASP A 33 -10.05 9.89 -14.41
C ASP A 33 -11.11 10.96 -14.73
N ALA A 34 -12.30 10.84 -14.11
CA ALA A 34 -13.38 11.81 -14.29
C ALA A 34 -12.99 13.23 -13.83
N SER A 35 -12.13 13.37 -12.81
CA SER A 35 -11.63 14.67 -12.32
C SER A 35 -10.35 15.12 -13.03
N GLY A 36 -9.73 14.26 -13.85
CA GLY A 36 -8.41 14.48 -14.44
C GLY A 36 -7.31 14.58 -13.38
N MET A 37 -7.40 13.77 -12.33
CA MET A 37 -6.45 13.72 -11.21
C MET A 37 -5.54 12.53 -11.34
N VAL A 38 -4.22 12.75 -11.33
CA VAL A 38 -3.19 11.72 -11.50
C VAL A 38 -2.59 11.37 -10.14
N THR A 39 -2.90 10.17 -9.63
CA THR A 39 -2.53 9.73 -8.29
C THR A 39 -1.24 8.89 -8.24
N GLY A 40 -0.43 8.90 -9.29
CA GLY A 40 0.76 8.04 -9.38
C GLY A 40 0.46 6.67 -9.96
N GLY A 41 1.46 5.80 -9.95
CA GLY A 41 1.31 4.43 -10.44
C GLY A 41 1.08 4.29 -11.95
N PHE A 42 0.91 3.07 -12.40
CA PHE A 42 0.57 2.79 -13.81
C PHE A 42 -0.83 3.30 -14.17
N SER A 43 -1.76 3.32 -13.22
CA SER A 43 -3.08 3.93 -13.41
C SER A 43 -2.99 5.43 -13.66
N GLY A 44 -2.07 6.14 -12.99
CA GLY A 44 -1.78 7.54 -13.25
C GLY A 44 -1.21 7.76 -14.66
N ILE A 45 -0.27 6.91 -15.09
CA ILE A 45 0.26 6.93 -16.46
C ILE A 45 -0.88 6.66 -17.47
N ALA A 46 -1.79 5.74 -17.17
CA ALA A 46 -2.94 5.43 -18.04
C ALA A 46 -3.86 6.65 -18.20
N ILE A 47 -4.15 7.40 -17.12
CA ILE A 47 -4.94 8.64 -17.17
C ILE A 47 -4.23 9.69 -18.05
N ILE A 48 -2.91 9.85 -17.91
CA ILE A 48 -2.12 10.78 -18.74
C ILE A 48 -2.18 10.40 -20.22
N ILE A 49 -1.99 9.12 -20.54
CA ILE A 49 -2.01 8.61 -21.93
C ILE A 49 -3.42 8.75 -22.52
N LYS A 50 -4.46 8.45 -21.74
CA LYS A 50 -5.85 8.66 -22.17
C LYS A 50 -6.09 10.12 -22.55
N ALA A 51 -5.72 11.06 -21.67
CA ALA A 51 -5.90 12.49 -21.96
C ALA A 51 -5.10 12.96 -23.18
N GLY A 52 -3.84 12.53 -23.32
CA GLY A 52 -2.99 12.88 -24.45
C GLY A 52 -3.44 12.27 -25.79
N SER A 53 -4.19 11.18 -25.76
CA SER A 53 -4.70 10.47 -26.95
C SER A 53 -6.09 10.91 -27.41
N GLN A 54 -6.79 11.75 -26.65
CA GLN A 54 -8.14 12.24 -26.99
C GLN A 54 -8.21 12.98 -28.33
N GLY A 55 -7.10 13.57 -28.80
CA GLY A 55 -7.04 14.22 -30.11
C GLY A 55 -6.88 13.26 -31.30
N ILE A 56 -6.60 11.97 -31.04
CA ILE A 56 -6.36 10.94 -32.07
C ILE A 56 -7.48 9.89 -32.05
N ILE A 57 -7.95 9.54 -30.87
CA ILE A 57 -8.98 8.51 -30.64
C ILE A 57 -10.11 9.13 -29.84
N ASP A 58 -11.35 8.99 -30.29
CA ASP A 58 -12.52 9.47 -29.56
C ASP A 58 -12.59 8.83 -28.16
N GLY A 59 -12.57 9.68 -27.13
CA GLY A 59 -12.51 9.25 -25.74
C GLY A 59 -11.13 8.85 -25.22
N GLY A 60 -10.09 8.89 -26.06
CA GLY A 60 -8.72 8.50 -25.73
C GLY A 60 -8.52 6.98 -25.62
N ILE A 61 -7.27 6.56 -25.41
CA ILE A 61 -6.94 5.14 -25.19
C ILE A 61 -7.55 4.69 -23.85
N PRO A 62 -8.37 3.61 -23.82
CA PRO A 62 -9.00 3.12 -22.59
C PRO A 62 -7.96 2.78 -21.51
N LEU A 63 -8.28 3.08 -20.24
CA LEU A 63 -7.36 2.88 -19.09
C LEU A 63 -6.89 1.43 -18.98
N TRP A 64 -7.80 0.46 -19.21
CA TRP A 64 -7.44 -0.96 -19.13
C TRP A 64 -6.42 -1.39 -20.19
N VAL A 65 -6.49 -0.81 -21.41
CA VAL A 65 -5.53 -1.09 -22.49
C VAL A 65 -4.13 -0.63 -22.09
N THR A 66 -4.03 0.60 -21.62
CA THR A 66 -2.75 1.17 -21.19
C THR A 66 -2.19 0.43 -19.99
N ASN A 67 -3.03 0.16 -18.99
CA ASN A 67 -2.61 -0.51 -17.76
C ASN A 67 -2.07 -1.92 -18.07
N MET A 68 -2.81 -2.71 -18.84
CA MET A 68 -2.37 -4.03 -19.28
C MET A 68 -1.10 -3.96 -20.15
N GLY A 69 -1.06 -3.02 -21.09
CA GLY A 69 0.08 -2.82 -21.99
C GLY A 69 1.39 -2.51 -21.25
N LEU A 70 1.33 -1.71 -20.19
CA LEU A 70 2.48 -1.40 -19.34
C LEU A 70 2.89 -2.59 -18.44
N ASN A 71 1.92 -3.38 -18.00
CA ASN A 71 2.18 -4.51 -17.12
C ASN A 71 2.71 -5.76 -17.84
N ILE A 72 2.35 -5.99 -19.11
CA ILE A 72 2.85 -7.16 -19.88
C ILE A 72 4.38 -7.25 -19.88
N PRO A 73 5.14 -6.22 -20.31
CA PRO A 73 6.60 -6.28 -20.29
C PRO A 73 7.14 -6.44 -18.86
N LEU A 74 6.49 -5.82 -17.87
CA LEU A 74 6.87 -5.91 -16.47
C LEU A 74 6.72 -7.35 -15.93
N PHE A 75 5.64 -8.04 -16.29
CA PHE A 75 5.43 -9.44 -15.93
C PHE A 75 6.46 -10.38 -16.57
N LEU A 76 6.82 -10.15 -17.82
CA LEU A 76 7.86 -10.93 -18.50
C LEU A 76 9.24 -10.76 -17.82
N ILE A 77 9.58 -9.52 -17.47
CA ILE A 77 10.82 -9.21 -16.75
C ILE A 77 10.78 -9.80 -15.33
N GLY A 78 9.69 -9.60 -14.60
CA GLY A 78 9.49 -10.13 -13.25
C GLY A 78 9.55 -11.65 -13.20
N TRP A 79 8.97 -12.32 -14.19
CA TRP A 79 9.06 -13.78 -14.31
C TRP A 79 10.50 -14.24 -14.50
N LYS A 80 11.24 -13.62 -15.41
CA LYS A 80 12.63 -13.96 -15.68
C LYS A 80 13.55 -13.73 -14.47
N ILE A 81 13.28 -12.67 -13.67
CA ILE A 81 14.13 -12.26 -12.56
C ILE A 81 13.77 -12.97 -11.24
N ASN A 82 12.49 -13.06 -10.92
CA ASN A 82 11.98 -13.50 -9.62
C ASN A 82 11.19 -14.84 -9.68
N GLY A 83 11.00 -15.37 -10.89
CA GLY A 83 10.28 -16.64 -11.11
C GLY A 83 8.76 -16.47 -11.22
N PHE A 84 8.10 -17.53 -11.72
CA PHE A 84 6.65 -17.53 -12.01
C PHE A 84 5.79 -17.37 -10.74
N SER A 85 6.23 -17.92 -9.61
CA SER A 85 5.51 -17.83 -8.34
C SER A 85 5.30 -16.38 -7.87
N PHE A 86 6.27 -15.50 -8.14
CA PHE A 86 6.18 -14.06 -7.84
C PHE A 86 5.12 -13.36 -8.72
N VAL A 87 5.05 -13.73 -9.99
CA VAL A 87 4.19 -13.07 -10.98
C VAL A 87 2.75 -13.57 -10.93
N LYS A 88 2.51 -14.81 -10.52
CA LYS A 88 1.20 -15.48 -10.60
C LYS A 88 0.06 -14.67 -9.93
N LYS A 89 0.25 -14.23 -8.68
CA LYS A 89 -0.78 -13.47 -7.95
C LYS A 89 -0.91 -12.04 -8.47
N ALA A 90 0.20 -11.44 -8.91
CA ALA A 90 0.20 -10.12 -9.53
C ALA A 90 -0.54 -10.13 -10.88
N LEU A 91 -0.31 -11.14 -11.70
CA LEU A 91 -1.01 -11.31 -12.96
C LEU A 91 -2.53 -11.45 -12.76
N MET A 92 -2.95 -12.21 -11.75
CA MET A 92 -4.36 -12.33 -11.43
C MET A 92 -4.97 -10.98 -10.97
N GLY A 93 -4.28 -10.25 -10.11
CA GLY A 93 -4.73 -8.94 -9.66
C GLY A 93 -4.84 -7.94 -10.82
N GLU A 94 -3.87 -7.95 -11.74
CA GLU A 94 -3.89 -7.10 -12.93
C GLU A 94 -5.02 -7.46 -13.90
N ILE A 95 -5.23 -8.74 -14.18
CA ILE A 95 -6.34 -9.19 -15.03
C ILE A 95 -7.68 -8.77 -14.40
N ALA A 96 -7.85 -8.93 -13.09
CA ALA A 96 -9.05 -8.51 -12.40
C ALA A 96 -9.23 -6.98 -12.47
N LEU A 97 -8.17 -6.19 -12.19
CA LEU A 97 -8.22 -4.73 -12.27
C LEU A 97 -8.56 -4.26 -13.69
N SER A 98 -7.86 -4.77 -14.70
CA SER A 98 -8.12 -4.39 -16.11
C SER A 98 -9.52 -4.79 -16.56
N THR A 99 -10.05 -5.93 -16.07
CA THR A 99 -11.43 -6.33 -16.34
C THR A 99 -12.41 -5.34 -15.72
N TRP A 100 -12.25 -4.97 -14.46
CA TRP A 100 -13.10 -3.97 -13.80
C TRP A 100 -13.01 -2.61 -14.50
N LEU A 101 -11.81 -2.14 -14.85
CA LEU A 101 -11.62 -0.89 -15.59
C LEU A 101 -12.35 -0.89 -16.96
N ALA A 102 -12.51 -2.07 -17.57
CA ALA A 102 -13.20 -2.20 -18.86
C ALA A 102 -14.73 -2.24 -18.74
N ILE A 103 -15.27 -2.84 -17.66
CA ILE A 103 -16.71 -3.10 -17.52
C ILE A 103 -17.44 -2.12 -16.60
N GLU A 104 -16.73 -1.50 -15.63
CA GLU A 104 -17.35 -0.55 -14.72
C GLU A 104 -17.79 0.72 -15.45
N PRO A 105 -19.05 1.18 -15.25
CA PRO A 105 -19.50 2.44 -15.81
C PRO A 105 -18.72 3.61 -15.14
N VAL A 106 -18.39 4.60 -15.94
CA VAL A 106 -17.74 5.83 -15.46
C VAL A 106 -18.79 6.73 -14.83
N TRP A 107 -18.80 6.83 -13.53
CA TRP A 107 -19.64 7.76 -12.77
C TRP A 107 -18.78 8.93 -12.31
N ASN A 108 -19.21 10.15 -12.55
CA ASN A 108 -18.51 11.31 -11.98
C ASN A 108 -18.95 11.50 -10.52
N LEU A 109 -18.46 10.65 -9.61
CA LEU A 109 -18.87 10.61 -8.20
C LEU A 109 -18.50 11.87 -7.41
N ALA A 110 -17.44 12.54 -7.78
CA ALA A 110 -16.98 13.75 -7.13
C ALA A 110 -17.49 15.03 -7.80
N GLY A 111 -18.16 14.93 -8.94
CA GLY A 111 -18.55 16.09 -9.73
C GLY A 111 -17.32 16.93 -10.12
N ASN A 112 -17.38 18.23 -9.83
CA ASN A 112 -16.26 19.16 -10.08
C ASN A 112 -15.47 19.49 -8.80
N ASP A 113 -15.75 18.81 -7.69
CA ASP A 113 -15.07 19.08 -6.41
C ASP A 113 -13.82 18.22 -6.28
N LEU A 114 -12.66 18.84 -6.51
CA LEU A 114 -11.36 18.18 -6.43
C LEU A 114 -10.99 17.71 -5.01
N LEU A 115 -11.48 18.41 -3.98
CA LEU A 115 -11.24 17.99 -2.60
C LEU A 115 -12.03 16.72 -2.28
N LEU A 116 -13.29 16.68 -2.70
CA LEU A 116 -14.13 15.50 -2.58
C LEU A 116 -13.52 14.32 -3.34
N ALA A 117 -13.03 14.55 -4.56
CA ALA A 117 -12.32 13.56 -5.36
C ALA A 117 -11.07 13.02 -4.63
N ALA A 118 -10.25 13.92 -4.06
CA ALA A 118 -9.04 13.53 -3.34
C ALA A 118 -9.36 12.69 -2.09
N LEU A 119 -10.35 13.12 -1.28
CA LEU A 119 -10.71 12.45 -0.03
C LEU A 119 -11.36 11.09 -0.28
N TYR A 120 -12.47 11.06 -1.01
CA TYR A 120 -13.21 9.80 -1.23
C TYR A 120 -12.49 8.87 -2.18
N GLY A 121 -11.90 9.39 -3.27
CA GLY A 121 -11.09 8.59 -4.17
C GLY A 121 -9.89 7.97 -3.46
N GLY A 122 -9.19 8.76 -2.61
CA GLY A 122 -8.06 8.28 -1.81
C GLY A 122 -8.46 7.18 -0.83
N VAL A 123 -9.59 7.32 -0.13
CA VAL A 123 -10.09 6.30 0.80
C VAL A 123 -10.51 5.03 0.05
N ILE A 124 -11.32 5.14 -1.01
CA ILE A 124 -11.81 3.99 -1.78
C ILE A 124 -10.63 3.22 -2.40
N GLN A 125 -9.70 3.93 -3.04
CA GLN A 125 -8.52 3.29 -3.62
C GLN A 125 -7.62 2.67 -2.56
N GLY A 126 -7.42 3.35 -1.42
CA GLY A 126 -6.62 2.84 -0.30
C GLY A 126 -7.20 1.56 0.31
N VAL A 127 -8.53 1.48 0.47
CA VAL A 127 -9.22 0.25 0.87
C VAL A 127 -9.02 -0.84 -0.18
N GLY A 128 -9.16 -0.51 -1.46
CA GLY A 128 -8.96 -1.45 -2.56
C GLY A 128 -7.55 -2.06 -2.55
N ILE A 129 -6.52 -1.21 -2.48
CA ILE A 129 -5.10 -1.64 -2.40
C ILE A 129 -4.87 -2.49 -1.15
N GLY A 130 -5.36 -2.04 0.03
CA GLY A 130 -5.23 -2.78 1.28
C GLY A 130 -5.82 -4.18 1.20
N LEU A 131 -7.01 -4.36 0.58
CA LEU A 131 -7.62 -5.66 0.37
C LEU A 131 -6.79 -6.55 -0.56
N VAL A 132 -6.25 -6.02 -1.66
CA VAL A 132 -5.39 -6.77 -2.58
C VAL A 132 -4.15 -7.29 -1.86
N PHE A 133 -3.46 -6.44 -1.08
CA PHE A 133 -2.30 -6.85 -0.29
C PHE A 133 -2.65 -7.84 0.81
N LEU A 134 -3.77 -7.67 1.50
CA LEU A 134 -4.27 -8.63 2.49
C LEU A 134 -4.61 -9.99 1.87
N GLY A 135 -5.02 -10.04 0.59
CA GLY A 135 -5.14 -11.24 -0.22
C GLY A 135 -3.80 -11.85 -0.64
N GLY A 136 -2.68 -11.19 -0.31
CA GLY A 136 -1.33 -11.62 -0.71
C GLY A 136 -1.07 -11.45 -2.21
N GLY A 137 -1.84 -10.58 -2.87
CA GLY A 137 -1.67 -10.19 -4.27
C GLY A 137 -1.08 -8.79 -4.42
N THR A 138 -0.89 -8.39 -5.66
CA THR A 138 -0.60 -7.03 -6.13
C THR A 138 -1.22 -6.88 -7.51
N THR A 139 -1.42 -5.67 -7.97
CA THR A 139 -1.92 -5.38 -9.33
C THR A 139 -0.79 -5.22 -10.37
N GLY A 140 0.44 -5.60 -10.02
CA GLY A 140 1.60 -5.27 -10.86
C GLY A 140 2.00 -3.80 -10.65
N GLY A 141 2.06 -3.01 -11.72
CA GLY A 141 2.29 -1.58 -11.60
C GLY A 141 3.63 -1.18 -10.99
N THR A 142 3.65 -0.02 -10.32
CA THR A 142 4.87 0.57 -9.74
C THR A 142 5.44 -0.23 -8.57
N ASP A 143 4.62 -0.96 -7.80
CA ASP A 143 5.07 -1.84 -6.73
C ASP A 143 5.90 -3.01 -7.26
N MET A 144 5.46 -3.64 -8.34
CA MET A 144 6.23 -4.70 -8.98
C MET A 144 7.50 -4.16 -9.66
N MET A 145 7.40 -2.99 -10.31
CA MET A 145 8.54 -2.31 -10.89
C MET A 145 9.58 -1.95 -9.82
N ALA A 146 9.13 -1.41 -8.68
CA ALA A 146 10.01 -1.09 -7.56
C ALA A 146 10.67 -2.33 -6.97
N ALA A 147 9.96 -3.45 -6.85
CA ALA A 147 10.52 -4.72 -6.38
C ALA A 147 11.60 -5.27 -7.33
N ILE A 148 11.43 -5.09 -8.65
CA ILE A 148 12.44 -5.47 -9.64
C ILE A 148 13.66 -4.55 -9.54
N ILE A 149 13.45 -3.22 -9.46
CA ILE A 149 14.52 -2.23 -9.35
C ILE A 149 15.31 -2.40 -8.05
N GLN A 150 14.64 -2.70 -6.93
CA GLN A 150 15.28 -2.92 -5.65
C GLN A 150 16.35 -4.02 -5.71
N LYS A 151 16.20 -5.02 -6.57
CA LYS A 151 17.19 -6.07 -6.74
C LYS A 151 18.56 -5.54 -7.19
N TYR A 152 18.54 -4.42 -7.93
CA TYR A 152 19.74 -3.73 -8.39
C TYR A 152 20.15 -2.59 -7.46
N LEU A 153 19.18 -1.94 -6.80
CA LEU A 153 19.38 -0.84 -5.85
C LEU A 153 19.08 -1.28 -4.42
N GLN A 154 19.87 -2.22 -3.90
CA GLN A 154 19.65 -2.88 -2.60
C GLN A 154 19.69 -1.93 -1.38
N HIS A 155 20.25 -0.73 -1.53
CA HIS A 155 20.32 0.27 -0.46
C HIS A 155 19.00 1.00 -0.22
N TYR A 156 18.05 0.93 -1.16
CA TYR A 156 16.75 1.60 -1.07
C TYR A 156 15.63 0.59 -0.79
N SER A 157 14.64 1.01 0.01
CA SER A 157 13.43 0.20 0.23
C SER A 157 12.51 0.23 -1.01
N ILE A 158 11.66 -0.79 -1.16
CA ILE A 158 10.64 -0.83 -2.23
C ILE A 158 9.77 0.44 -2.16
N ALA A 159 9.36 0.84 -0.95
CA ALA A 159 8.53 2.03 -0.76
C ALA A 159 9.22 3.33 -1.23
N GLN A 160 10.53 3.48 -0.97
CA GLN A 160 11.28 4.64 -1.44
C GLN A 160 11.35 4.70 -2.98
N ILE A 161 11.59 3.55 -3.61
CA ILE A 161 11.64 3.47 -5.08
C ILE A 161 10.25 3.78 -5.66
N MET A 162 9.17 3.21 -5.09
CA MET A 162 7.79 3.52 -5.48
C MET A 162 7.50 5.02 -5.38
N GLN A 163 7.82 5.64 -4.26
CA GLN A 163 7.58 7.07 -4.05
C GLN A 163 8.26 7.94 -5.10
N VAL A 164 9.48 7.60 -5.50
CA VAL A 164 10.21 8.33 -6.56
C VAL A 164 9.51 8.18 -7.91
N ILE A 165 9.08 6.96 -8.25
CA ILE A 165 8.35 6.70 -9.51
C ILE A 165 7.02 7.43 -9.52
N ASP A 166 6.24 7.31 -8.44
CA ASP A 166 4.92 7.92 -8.33
C ASP A 166 5.00 9.45 -8.32
N ALA A 167 6.02 10.03 -7.65
CA ALA A 167 6.30 11.45 -7.71
C ALA A 167 6.59 11.92 -9.15
N GLY A 168 7.38 11.15 -9.90
CA GLY A 168 7.61 11.41 -11.31
C GLY A 168 6.32 11.42 -12.14
N VAL A 169 5.43 10.46 -11.91
CA VAL A 169 4.13 10.38 -12.59
C VAL A 169 3.25 11.59 -12.23
N VAL A 170 3.21 11.98 -10.97
CA VAL A 170 2.45 13.17 -10.52
C VAL A 170 3.01 14.45 -11.15
N LEU A 171 4.34 14.59 -11.27
CA LEU A 171 4.95 15.75 -11.93
C LEU A 171 4.58 15.83 -13.42
N VAL A 172 4.56 14.71 -14.14
CA VAL A 172 4.06 14.66 -15.52
C VAL A 172 2.58 14.99 -15.57
N GLY A 173 1.79 14.46 -14.63
CA GLY A 173 0.36 14.79 -14.48
C GLY A 173 0.14 16.29 -14.24
N MET A 174 1.00 16.94 -13.45
CA MET A 174 0.96 18.38 -13.21
C MET A 174 1.13 19.17 -14.51
N TYR A 175 2.02 18.73 -15.38
CA TYR A 175 2.22 19.38 -16.68
C TYR A 175 1.00 19.24 -17.60
N VAL A 176 0.33 18.08 -17.59
CA VAL A 176 -0.84 17.80 -18.46
C VAL A 176 -2.13 18.41 -17.93
N PHE A 177 -2.39 18.31 -16.62
CA PHE A 177 -3.68 18.68 -16.02
C PHE A 177 -3.63 19.95 -15.17
N GLY A 178 -2.45 20.52 -14.96
CA GLY A 178 -2.23 21.73 -14.19
C GLY A 178 -1.95 21.50 -12.71
N ILE A 179 -1.36 22.53 -12.08
CA ILE A 179 -0.86 22.48 -10.69
C ILE A 179 -1.96 22.22 -9.66
N HIS A 180 -3.15 22.80 -9.85
CA HIS A 180 -4.26 22.63 -8.90
C HIS A 180 -4.64 21.17 -8.73
N LYS A 181 -4.79 20.44 -9.83
CA LYS A 181 -5.14 19.01 -9.78
C LYS A 181 -4.01 18.17 -9.18
N ALA A 182 -2.76 18.53 -9.45
CA ALA A 182 -1.60 17.84 -8.87
C ALA A 182 -1.52 18.03 -7.35
N LEU A 183 -1.84 19.21 -6.81
CA LEU A 183 -1.87 19.43 -5.36
C LEU A 183 -2.93 18.57 -4.67
N TYR A 184 -4.12 18.45 -5.26
CA TYR A 184 -5.15 17.53 -4.74
C TYR A 184 -4.75 16.05 -4.92
N ALA A 185 -4.05 15.71 -5.99
CA ALA A 185 -3.52 14.36 -6.20
C ALA A 185 -2.54 13.96 -5.09
N ILE A 186 -1.70 14.88 -4.60
CA ILE A 186 -0.80 14.63 -3.45
C ILE A 186 -1.60 14.28 -2.19
N ILE A 187 -2.72 14.98 -1.93
CA ILE A 187 -3.61 14.66 -0.82
C ILE A 187 -4.21 13.26 -1.00
N ALA A 188 -4.67 12.93 -2.21
CA ALA A 188 -5.22 11.61 -2.52
C ALA A 188 -4.18 10.50 -2.30
N VAL A 189 -2.95 10.66 -2.80
CA VAL A 189 -1.83 9.69 -2.63
C VAL A 189 -1.53 9.49 -1.14
N TYR A 190 -1.48 10.56 -0.36
CA TYR A 190 -1.28 10.47 1.09
C TYR A 190 -2.38 9.65 1.76
N LEU A 191 -3.65 9.90 1.41
CA LEU A 191 -4.79 9.14 1.95
C LEU A 191 -4.77 7.68 1.52
N VAL A 192 -4.50 7.40 0.24
CA VAL A 192 -4.34 6.04 -0.29
C VAL A 192 -3.32 5.26 0.56
N THR A 193 -2.14 5.85 0.77
CA THR A 193 -1.07 5.22 1.56
C THR A 193 -1.52 4.99 3.01
N LYS A 194 -2.07 6.01 3.67
CA LYS A 194 -2.50 5.89 5.07
C LYS A 194 -3.61 4.88 5.30
N VAL A 195 -4.58 4.83 4.39
CA VAL A 195 -5.70 3.89 4.48
C VAL A 195 -5.24 2.46 4.17
N SER A 196 -4.42 2.27 3.12
CA SER A 196 -3.89 0.95 2.79
C SER A 196 -2.98 0.40 3.88
N ASP A 197 -2.05 1.21 4.41
CA ASP A 197 -1.18 0.82 5.52
C ASP A 197 -1.99 0.47 6.78
N GLY A 198 -2.99 1.30 7.12
CA GLY A 198 -3.88 1.04 8.24
C GLY A 198 -4.64 -0.28 8.12
N LEU A 199 -4.99 -0.72 6.91
CA LEU A 199 -5.61 -2.01 6.65
C LEU A 199 -4.60 -3.17 6.70
N ILE A 200 -3.42 -3.00 6.15
CA ILE A 200 -2.37 -4.03 6.07
C ILE A 200 -1.77 -4.29 7.44
N GLU A 201 -1.35 -3.24 8.15
CA GLU A 201 -0.70 -3.34 9.46
C GLU A 201 -1.71 -3.46 10.60
N GLY A 202 -2.96 -3.08 10.36
CA GLY A 202 -4.01 -2.94 11.37
C GLY A 202 -3.98 -1.56 12.03
N LEU A 203 -5.12 -1.16 12.60
CA LEU A 203 -5.28 0.14 13.28
C LEU A 203 -4.58 0.20 14.67
N LYS A 204 -3.92 -0.88 15.08
CA LYS A 204 -3.26 -0.98 16.38
C LYS A 204 -1.74 -1.05 16.17
N PHE A 205 -1.09 0.08 16.29
CA PHE A 205 0.36 0.12 16.40
C PHE A 205 0.76 -0.35 17.81
N SER A 206 1.33 -1.53 17.91
CA SER A 206 2.01 -1.95 19.14
C SER A 206 3.43 -1.38 19.11
N LYS A 207 3.77 -0.53 20.08
CA LYS A 207 5.14 -0.07 20.28
C LYS A 207 5.82 -0.97 21.30
N ALA A 208 6.98 -1.50 20.97
CA ALA A 208 7.84 -2.20 21.90
C ALA A 208 9.00 -1.27 22.28
N ALA A 209 9.21 -1.07 23.57
CA ALA A 209 10.37 -0.35 24.05
C ALA A 209 11.34 -1.35 24.68
N TYR A 210 12.61 -1.25 24.29
CA TYR A 210 13.72 -2.03 24.85
C TYR A 210 14.62 -1.08 25.63
N ILE A 211 14.72 -1.29 26.94
CA ILE A 211 15.52 -0.46 27.84
C ILE A 211 16.66 -1.31 28.39
N ILE A 212 17.91 -0.94 28.09
CA ILE A 212 19.11 -1.59 28.65
C ILE A 212 19.53 -0.80 29.87
N THR A 213 19.59 -1.45 31.03
CA THR A 213 19.85 -0.77 32.29
C THR A 213 20.63 -1.66 33.29
N ALA A 214 21.44 -1.01 34.14
CA ALA A 214 22.04 -1.62 35.30
C ALA A 214 21.13 -1.59 36.55
N LYS A 215 19.98 -0.88 36.50
CA LYS A 215 19.01 -0.73 37.59
C LYS A 215 17.62 -1.26 37.21
N PRO A 216 17.49 -2.57 36.93
CA PRO A 216 16.25 -3.13 36.35
C PRO A 216 15.05 -3.00 37.29
N LYS A 217 15.23 -3.15 38.59
CA LYS A 217 14.14 -3.08 39.58
C LYS A 217 13.53 -1.69 39.65
N GLU A 218 14.37 -0.64 39.76
CA GLU A 218 13.90 0.75 39.84
C GLU A 218 13.07 1.14 38.61
N ILE A 219 13.54 0.77 37.42
CA ILE A 219 12.88 1.08 36.16
C ILE A 219 11.61 0.24 35.99
N ALA A 220 11.64 -1.05 36.35
CA ALA A 220 10.47 -1.90 36.26
C ALA A 220 9.33 -1.40 37.19
N ASP A 221 9.68 -1.01 38.43
CA ASP A 221 8.72 -0.47 39.40
C ASP A 221 8.11 0.85 38.92
N MET A 222 8.90 1.73 38.32
CA MET A 222 8.43 2.99 37.74
C MET A 222 7.46 2.74 36.55
N ILE A 223 7.82 1.83 35.64
CA ILE A 223 6.97 1.49 34.51
C ILE A 223 5.65 0.87 34.95
N MET A 224 5.67 -0.05 35.91
CA MET A 224 4.47 -0.69 36.41
C MET A 224 3.56 0.28 37.20
N LYS A 225 4.15 1.20 37.99
CA LYS A 225 3.38 2.14 38.83
C LYS A 225 2.89 3.35 38.05
N ASP A 226 3.77 3.96 37.23
CA ASP A 226 3.45 5.25 36.58
C ASP A 226 2.77 5.07 35.22
N LEU A 227 3.08 3.97 34.52
CA LEU A 227 2.53 3.70 33.18
C LEU A 227 1.50 2.58 33.15
N ASP A 228 1.27 1.87 34.28
CA ASP A 228 0.36 0.72 34.37
C ASP A 228 0.60 -0.32 33.24
N ARG A 229 1.88 -0.66 33.02
CA ARG A 229 2.31 -1.55 31.93
C ARG A 229 3.04 -2.76 32.45
N GLY A 230 2.81 -3.92 31.80
CA GLY A 230 3.59 -5.12 32.05
C GLY A 230 5.02 -4.98 31.57
N VAL A 231 5.95 -5.56 32.35
CA VAL A 231 7.39 -5.47 32.09
C VAL A 231 7.99 -6.88 32.06
N THR A 232 8.82 -7.17 31.07
CA THR A 232 9.60 -8.41 31.01
C THR A 232 11.08 -8.08 31.14
N GLY A 233 11.75 -8.58 32.18
CA GLY A 233 13.18 -8.43 32.38
C GLY A 233 13.94 -9.64 31.85
N ILE A 234 14.99 -9.39 31.06
CA ILE A 234 15.89 -10.39 30.51
C ILE A 234 17.31 -10.07 31.05
N SER A 235 17.96 -11.03 31.69
CA SER A 235 19.35 -10.87 32.13
C SER A 235 20.26 -10.80 30.91
N ALA A 236 21.10 -9.78 30.87
CA ALA A 236 22.06 -9.53 29.82
C ALA A 236 23.44 -9.19 30.40
N ARG A 237 24.51 -9.37 29.65
CA ARG A 237 25.86 -8.98 30.03
C ARG A 237 26.49 -8.10 28.97
N GLY A 238 27.00 -6.96 29.37
CA GLY A 238 27.74 -6.06 28.48
C GLY A 238 29.05 -6.73 28.03
N MET A 239 29.17 -7.12 26.80
CA MET A 239 30.32 -7.84 26.26
C MET A 239 31.61 -6.99 26.27
N TYR A 240 31.46 -5.68 26.18
CA TYR A 240 32.60 -4.75 26.24
C TYR A 240 32.96 -4.35 27.65
N SER A 241 31.96 -4.05 28.50
CA SER A 241 32.17 -3.57 29.87
C SER A 241 32.28 -4.70 30.90
N GLY A 242 31.86 -5.93 30.56
CA GLY A 242 31.77 -7.06 31.49
C GLY A 242 30.69 -6.93 32.56
N GLN A 243 29.92 -5.83 32.57
CA GLN A 243 28.90 -5.55 33.58
C GLN A 243 27.62 -6.36 33.32
N ASP A 244 26.99 -6.78 34.43
CA ASP A 244 25.65 -7.38 34.35
C ASP A 244 24.61 -6.28 34.11
N LEU A 245 23.84 -6.45 33.08
CA LEU A 245 22.79 -5.56 32.63
C LEU A 245 21.45 -6.30 32.57
N SER A 246 20.36 -5.58 32.53
CA SER A 246 19.06 -6.14 32.21
C SER A 246 18.48 -5.42 31.01
N LEU A 247 17.91 -6.20 30.06
CA LEU A 247 17.10 -5.72 28.99
C LEU A 247 15.65 -5.78 29.44
N ILE A 248 15.01 -4.62 29.57
CA ILE A 248 13.59 -4.50 29.92
C ILE A 248 12.81 -4.32 28.63
N HIS A 249 11.82 -5.19 28.40
CA HIS A 249 10.91 -5.14 27.27
C HIS A 249 9.52 -4.73 27.74
N ILE A 250 8.97 -3.69 27.11
CA ILE A 250 7.61 -3.21 27.32
C ILE A 250 6.88 -3.37 26.00
N SER A 251 5.71 -4.03 26.01
CA SER A 251 4.84 -4.13 24.84
C SER A 251 3.49 -3.49 25.10
N GLU A 252 2.95 -2.81 24.12
CA GLU A 252 1.58 -2.27 24.11
C GLU A 252 0.68 -3.08 23.16
N PRO A 253 -0.61 -3.24 23.50
CA PRO A 253 -1.21 -3.34 24.82
C PRO A 253 -1.29 -4.82 25.26
N THR A 254 -0.75 -5.14 26.38
CA THR A 254 -1.05 -6.42 27.04
C THR A 254 -2.44 -6.33 27.65
N ARG A 255 -3.49 -6.72 26.93
CA ARG A 255 -4.71 -7.18 27.62
C ARG A 255 -4.35 -8.52 28.25
N PRO A 256 -4.56 -8.70 29.56
CA PRO A 256 -4.41 -10.01 30.15
C PRO A 256 -5.34 -10.98 29.42
N LEU A 257 -4.78 -11.98 28.76
CA LEU A 257 -5.53 -13.16 28.35
C LEU A 257 -5.93 -13.88 29.63
N TYR A 258 -7.16 -13.68 30.07
CA TYR A 258 -7.74 -14.59 31.04
C TYR A 258 -7.81 -15.95 30.36
N ILE A 259 -6.90 -16.83 30.73
CA ILE A 259 -6.99 -18.25 30.44
C ILE A 259 -7.97 -18.76 31.47
N SER A 260 -9.22 -19.01 31.06
CA SER A 260 -10.20 -19.79 31.78
C SER A 260 -10.10 -21.23 31.38
#